data_da2346cdaf31c02e781ba65a375756e8
#
_entry.id   da2346cdaf31c02e781ba65a375756e8
#
_cell.length_a   1.000
_cell.length_b   1.000
_cell.length_c   1.000
_cell.angle_alpha   90.00
_cell.angle_beta   90.00
_cell.angle_gamma   90.00
#
_symmetry.space_group_name_H-M   'P 1'
#
loop_
_entity.id
_entity.type
_entity.pdbx_description
1 polymer ?
#
loop_
_entity_poly.entity_id
_entity_poly.type
_entity_poly.pdbx_seq_one_letter_code
_entity_poly.pdbx_strand_id
1 'polypeptide(L)'
;IRESLHKAMTQKGIRILTEAMLEGVRRGDDGLLHAVVSNGEALDADQVMLAVGRLPNTEHLGLERAGVATDKLRAITVDEFSRTSQPNIFAVGDVTNRVQLTPVAIHEAMCFLETVFKDNPVSPDHDMIATGVFTRPEIGTVGLSEEAAVKKLGDVDVFRAEFRPMKAT
;
A
#
# COMPACT_ATOMS: atom_id res chain seq x y z
N ILE A 1 -9.94 -14.40 -3.70
CA ILE A 1 -8.66 -13.92 -4.27
C ILE A 1 -7.48 -14.38 -3.39
N ARG A 2 -7.46 -14.12 -2.07
CA ARG A 2 -6.36 -14.52 -1.15
C ARG A 2 -6.08 -16.03 -1.22
N GLU A 3 -7.08 -16.87 -1.12
CA GLU A 3 -6.95 -18.33 -1.19
C GLU A 3 -6.43 -18.81 -2.56
N SER A 4 -6.93 -18.22 -3.64
CA SER A 4 -6.48 -18.57 -5.00
C SER A 4 -5.02 -18.20 -5.21
N LEU A 5 -4.57 -17.04 -4.71
CA LEU A 5 -3.17 -16.63 -4.76
C LEU A 5 -2.29 -17.56 -3.92
N HIS A 6 -2.70 -17.83 -2.67
CA HIS A 6 -1.99 -18.75 -1.77
C HIS A 6 -1.75 -20.11 -2.44
N LYS A 7 -2.81 -20.70 -2.99
CA LYS A 7 -2.74 -21.98 -3.73
C LYS A 7 -1.77 -21.91 -4.90
N ALA A 8 -1.86 -20.85 -5.72
CA ALA A 8 -1.00 -20.69 -6.90
C ALA A 8 0.48 -20.50 -6.54
N MET A 9 0.78 -19.76 -5.47
CA MET A 9 2.15 -19.58 -4.98
C MET A 9 2.72 -20.86 -4.37
N THR A 10 1.93 -21.57 -3.55
CA THR A 10 2.34 -22.85 -2.95
C THR A 10 2.62 -23.92 -4.02
N GLN A 11 1.80 -23.97 -5.09
CA GLN A 11 2.06 -24.87 -6.22
C GLN A 11 3.38 -24.58 -6.96
N LYS A 12 3.89 -23.35 -6.82
CA LYS A 12 5.22 -22.96 -7.36
C LYS A 12 6.36 -23.20 -6.37
N GLY A 13 6.12 -23.87 -5.25
CA GLY A 13 7.12 -24.17 -4.26
C GLY A 13 7.41 -23.04 -3.26
N ILE A 14 6.61 -21.96 -3.26
CA ILE A 14 6.75 -20.88 -2.30
C ILE A 14 6.08 -21.30 -0.99
N ARG A 15 6.85 -21.35 0.07
CA ARG A 15 6.33 -21.59 1.42
C ARG A 15 5.78 -20.30 2.00
N ILE A 16 4.53 -20.32 2.46
CA ILE A 16 3.84 -19.16 3.01
C ILE A 16 3.48 -19.47 4.47
N LEU A 17 3.95 -18.66 5.38
CA LEU A 17 3.58 -18.70 6.79
C LEU A 17 2.69 -17.48 7.07
N THR A 18 1.44 -17.75 7.43
CA THR A 18 0.50 -16.72 7.86
C THR A 18 0.49 -16.64 9.37
N GLU A 19 0.04 -15.50 9.93
CA GLU A 19 -0.02 -15.27 11.37
C GLU A 19 1.34 -15.45 12.08
N ALA A 20 2.42 -15.21 11.34
CA ALA A 20 3.79 -15.35 11.81
C ALA A 20 4.55 -14.03 11.61
N MET A 21 5.25 -13.58 12.63
CA MET A 21 6.11 -12.39 12.59
C MET A 21 7.58 -12.81 12.69
N LEU A 22 8.44 -12.11 11.95
CA LEU A 22 9.87 -12.26 12.08
C LEU A 22 10.33 -11.62 13.39
N GLU A 23 10.89 -12.42 14.30
CA GLU A 23 11.37 -11.97 15.62
C GLU A 23 12.85 -11.61 15.61
N GLY A 24 13.64 -12.31 14.81
CA GLY A 24 15.06 -12.05 14.73
C GLY A 24 15.71 -12.73 13.54
N VAL A 25 16.84 -12.17 13.14
CA VAL A 25 17.72 -12.75 12.10
C VAL A 25 19.16 -12.65 12.60
N ARG A 26 19.91 -13.75 12.54
CA ARG A 26 21.34 -13.77 12.82
C ARG A 26 22.09 -14.45 11.68
N ARG A 27 23.32 -14.04 11.45
CA ARG A 27 24.21 -14.75 10.53
C ARG A 27 24.92 -15.89 11.28
N GLY A 28 24.84 -17.09 10.73
CA GLY A 28 25.56 -18.26 11.24
C GLY A 28 27.01 -18.34 10.74
N ASP A 29 27.78 -19.21 11.35
CA ASP A 29 29.17 -19.52 10.94
C ASP A 29 29.19 -20.31 9.61
N ASP A 30 28.08 -20.91 9.23
CA ASP A 30 27.82 -21.58 7.94
C ASP A 30 27.57 -20.58 6.79
N GLY A 31 27.51 -19.27 7.09
CA GLY A 31 27.27 -18.19 6.14
C GLY A 31 25.78 -17.94 5.86
N LEU A 32 24.86 -18.75 6.37
CA LEU A 32 23.42 -18.58 6.22
C LEU A 32 22.87 -17.54 7.20
N LEU A 33 21.69 -17.05 6.89
CA LEU A 33 20.86 -16.24 7.78
C LEU A 33 19.84 -17.15 8.46
N HIS A 34 19.93 -17.23 9.78
CA HIS A 34 18.98 -17.96 10.61
C HIS A 34 17.92 -17.01 11.13
N ALA A 35 16.69 -17.18 10.65
CA ALA A 35 15.54 -16.36 11.02
C ALA A 35 14.64 -17.13 11.99
N VAL A 36 14.17 -16.44 13.03
CA VAL A 36 13.21 -16.99 14.01
C VAL A 36 11.89 -16.25 13.83
N VAL A 37 10.80 -17.01 13.76
CA VAL A 37 9.43 -16.49 13.65
C VAL A 37 8.61 -16.78 14.90
N SER A 38 7.59 -15.96 15.14
CA SER A 38 6.80 -15.94 16.38
C SER A 38 6.08 -17.26 16.73
N ASN A 39 5.92 -18.16 15.77
CA ASN A 39 5.41 -19.50 16.02
C ASN A 39 6.48 -20.50 16.53
N GLY A 40 7.71 -20.02 16.77
CA GLY A 40 8.84 -20.82 17.24
C GLY A 40 9.61 -21.55 16.13
N GLU A 41 9.25 -21.36 14.89
CA GLU A 41 9.93 -21.97 13.75
C GLU A 41 11.22 -21.23 13.41
N ALA A 42 12.27 -21.97 13.08
CA ALA A 42 13.53 -21.44 12.57
C ALA A 42 13.62 -21.70 11.06
N LEU A 43 14.06 -20.69 10.32
CA LEU A 43 14.22 -20.73 8.87
C LEU A 43 15.64 -20.33 8.50
N ASP A 44 16.24 -21.09 7.60
CA ASP A 44 17.54 -20.78 7.04
C ASP A 44 17.38 -20.20 5.65
N ALA A 45 18.12 -19.13 5.34
CA ALA A 45 18.07 -18.45 4.08
C ALA A 45 19.40 -17.80 3.70
N ASP A 46 19.68 -17.69 2.41
CA ASP A 46 20.83 -16.93 1.91
C ASP A 46 20.61 -15.42 2.10
N GLN A 47 19.37 -14.98 1.97
CA GLN A 47 18.98 -13.56 2.11
C GLN A 47 17.61 -13.42 2.76
N VAL A 48 17.42 -12.32 3.48
CA VAL A 48 16.13 -11.92 4.07
C VAL A 48 15.76 -10.54 3.56
N MET A 49 14.54 -10.42 3.01
CA MET A 49 13.98 -9.17 2.56
C MET A 49 12.83 -8.74 3.48
N LEU A 50 12.94 -7.56 4.06
CA LEU A 50 11.88 -6.95 4.85
C LEU A 50 10.99 -6.08 3.95
N ALA A 51 9.76 -6.52 3.72
CA ALA A 51 8.77 -5.81 2.91
C ALA A 51 7.49 -5.55 3.73
N VAL A 52 7.67 -5.02 4.93
CA VAL A 52 6.66 -4.91 5.99
C VAL A 52 5.85 -3.61 5.96
N GLY A 53 5.95 -2.85 4.89
CA GLY A 53 5.21 -1.60 4.70
C GLY A 53 6.10 -0.42 4.36
N ARG A 54 5.50 0.77 4.40
CA ARG A 54 6.14 2.02 4.00
C ARG A 54 5.68 3.14 4.91
N LEU A 55 6.61 3.98 5.33
CA LEU A 55 6.34 5.20 6.09
C LEU A 55 6.66 6.43 5.23
N PRO A 56 5.95 7.55 5.43
CA PRO A 56 6.29 8.81 4.80
C PRO A 56 7.73 9.24 5.11
N ASN A 57 8.50 9.58 4.07
CA ASN A 57 9.87 10.07 4.24
C ASN A 57 9.86 11.59 4.45
N THR A 58 9.51 12.00 5.65
CA THR A 58 9.37 13.41 6.04
C THR A 58 10.46 13.87 7.01
N GLU A 59 11.41 13.01 7.34
CA GLU A 59 12.54 13.35 8.21
C GLU A 59 13.39 14.47 7.59
N HIS A 60 13.85 15.37 8.43
CA HIS A 60 14.76 16.48 8.07
C HIS A 60 14.19 17.51 7.06
N LEU A 61 12.89 17.47 6.75
CA LEU A 61 12.25 18.49 5.91
C LEU A 61 12.02 19.83 6.64
N GLY A 62 12.22 19.87 7.96
CA GLY A 62 12.01 21.07 8.76
C GLY A 62 10.53 21.46 8.93
N LEU A 63 9.62 20.49 8.83
CA LEU A 63 8.17 20.69 8.89
C LEU A 63 7.72 21.40 10.17
N GLU A 64 8.31 21.03 11.30
CA GLU A 64 8.04 21.64 12.61
C GLU A 64 8.39 23.14 12.61
N ARG A 65 9.54 23.52 12.04
CA ARG A 65 9.97 24.92 11.91
C ARG A 65 9.07 25.71 10.95
N ALA A 66 8.53 25.02 9.94
CA ALA A 66 7.59 25.61 9.00
C ALA A 66 6.15 25.66 9.56
N GLY A 67 5.88 25.05 10.71
CA GLY A 67 4.55 24.98 11.32
C GLY A 67 3.60 24.02 10.58
N VAL A 68 4.14 23.06 9.81
CA VAL A 68 3.36 22.06 9.09
C VAL A 68 3.00 20.92 10.01
N ALA A 69 1.71 20.64 10.16
CA ALA A 69 1.21 19.54 10.99
C ALA A 69 1.46 18.16 10.36
N THR A 70 1.81 17.20 11.21
CA THR A 70 1.97 15.78 10.80
C THR A 70 1.18 14.89 11.75
N ASP A 71 0.83 13.69 11.29
CA ASP A 71 0.21 12.66 12.11
C ASP A 71 1.24 11.83 12.90
N LYS A 72 0.76 10.79 13.62
CA LYS A 72 1.60 9.88 14.43
C LYS A 72 2.58 9.05 13.57
N LEU A 73 2.30 8.86 12.29
CA LEU A 73 3.16 8.18 11.33
C LEU A 73 4.05 9.16 10.56
N ARG A 74 4.05 10.44 10.97
CA ARG A 74 4.83 11.56 10.39
C ARG A 74 4.35 11.93 8.97
N ALA A 75 3.15 11.50 8.57
CA ALA A 75 2.52 11.95 7.35
C ALA A 75 2.08 13.41 7.47
N ILE A 76 2.26 14.18 6.41
CA ILE A 76 1.80 15.56 6.35
C ILE A 76 0.27 15.57 6.28
N THR A 77 -0.36 16.20 7.25
CA THR A 77 -1.83 16.34 7.28
C THR A 77 -2.28 17.40 6.27
N VAL A 78 -3.22 17.04 5.41
CA VAL A 78 -3.78 17.93 4.39
C VAL A 78 -5.30 17.86 4.36
N ASP A 79 -5.92 18.92 3.83
CA ASP A 79 -7.33 18.95 3.51
C ASP A 79 -7.65 18.26 2.15
N GLU A 80 -8.91 18.32 1.73
CA GLU A 80 -9.38 17.75 0.46
C GLU A 80 -8.73 18.36 -0.78
N PHE A 81 -8.16 19.57 -0.66
CA PHE A 81 -7.44 20.28 -1.74
C PHE A 81 -5.92 20.17 -1.61
N SER A 82 -5.44 19.24 -0.81
CA SER A 82 -4.01 19.01 -0.53
C SER A 82 -3.30 20.18 0.18
N ARG A 83 -4.04 21.07 0.86
CA ARG A 83 -3.48 22.17 1.66
C ARG A 83 -3.04 21.64 3.02
N THR A 84 -1.88 22.07 3.46
CA THR A 84 -1.40 21.76 4.82
C THR A 84 -1.97 22.74 5.84
N SER A 85 -1.53 22.63 7.10
CA SER A 85 -1.81 23.63 8.14
C SER A 85 -1.23 25.02 7.84
N GLN A 86 -0.38 25.15 6.82
CA GLN A 86 0.21 26.43 6.39
C GLN A 86 -0.37 26.83 5.03
N PRO A 87 -0.84 28.09 4.88
CA PRO A 87 -1.64 28.49 3.72
C PRO A 87 -0.87 28.49 2.39
N ASN A 88 0.45 28.53 2.43
CA ASN A 88 1.33 28.55 1.28
C ASN A 88 2.09 27.23 1.05
N ILE A 89 1.75 26.18 1.81
CA ILE A 89 2.40 24.87 1.71
C ILE A 89 1.34 23.82 1.40
N PHE A 90 1.60 23.03 0.38
CA PHE A 90 0.77 21.92 -0.06
C PHE A 90 1.57 20.63 -0.03
N ALA A 91 0.89 19.48 0.09
CA ALA A 91 1.53 18.18 0.05
C ALA A 91 0.68 17.20 -0.74
N VAL A 92 1.33 16.42 -1.62
CA VAL A 92 0.69 15.40 -2.48
C VAL A 92 1.52 14.12 -2.45
N GLY A 93 0.87 13.01 -2.77
CA GLY A 93 1.51 11.70 -2.87
C GLY A 93 1.85 11.07 -1.52
N ASP A 94 2.87 10.23 -1.51
CA ASP A 94 3.22 9.33 -0.39
C ASP A 94 3.47 10.05 0.94
N VAL A 95 3.91 11.29 0.91
CA VAL A 95 4.14 12.08 2.13
C VAL A 95 2.87 12.38 2.93
N THR A 96 1.69 12.28 2.29
CA THR A 96 0.38 12.46 2.93
C THR A 96 -0.18 11.16 3.50
N ASN A 97 0.41 10.02 3.15
CA ASN A 97 0.00 8.67 3.55
C ASN A 97 -1.48 8.33 3.26
N ARG A 98 -2.11 8.99 2.30
CA ARG A 98 -3.50 8.70 1.88
C ARG A 98 -3.54 7.43 1.05
N VAL A 99 -2.95 7.44 -0.14
CA VAL A 99 -2.79 6.28 -1.01
C VAL A 99 -1.41 6.31 -1.64
N GLN A 100 -0.57 5.35 -1.31
CA GLN A 100 0.84 5.29 -1.74
C GLN A 100 0.97 4.62 -3.11
N LEU A 101 0.48 5.29 -4.16
CA LEU A 101 0.54 4.85 -5.55
C LEU A 101 0.95 6.02 -6.45
N THR A 102 1.92 5.78 -7.34
CA THR A 102 2.40 6.81 -8.28
C THR A 102 1.28 7.45 -9.12
N PRO A 103 0.31 6.70 -9.71
CA PRO A 103 -0.79 7.31 -10.44
C PRO A 103 -1.65 8.24 -9.58
N VAL A 104 -1.83 7.92 -8.30
CA VAL A 104 -2.58 8.76 -7.35
C VAL A 104 -1.81 10.04 -7.06
N ALA A 105 -0.51 9.96 -6.80
CA ALA A 105 0.33 11.14 -6.59
C ALA A 105 0.30 12.10 -7.80
N ILE A 106 0.31 11.56 -9.02
CA ILE A 106 0.18 12.35 -10.26
C ILE A 106 -1.20 13.01 -10.33
N HIS A 107 -2.27 12.27 -10.04
CA HIS A 107 -3.64 12.81 -10.03
C HIS A 107 -3.80 13.93 -8.99
N GLU A 108 -3.30 13.72 -7.78
CA GLU A 108 -3.29 14.74 -6.72
C GLU A 108 -2.53 15.99 -7.16
N ALA A 109 -1.37 15.84 -7.82
CA ALA A 109 -0.60 16.95 -8.36
C ALA A 109 -1.36 17.72 -9.47
N MET A 110 -2.12 17.01 -10.31
CA MET A 110 -2.98 17.63 -11.31
C MET A 110 -4.12 18.44 -10.67
N CYS A 111 -4.78 17.90 -9.64
CA CYS A 111 -5.81 18.61 -8.88
C CYS A 111 -5.22 19.86 -8.18
N PHE A 112 -4.02 19.74 -7.63
CA PHE A 112 -3.28 20.87 -7.06
C PHE A 112 -3.04 21.97 -8.10
N LEU A 113 -2.60 21.64 -9.32
CA LEU A 113 -2.39 22.60 -10.40
C LEU A 113 -3.67 23.34 -10.79
N GLU A 114 -4.79 22.61 -10.92
CA GLU A 114 -6.10 23.22 -11.20
C GLU A 114 -6.51 24.18 -10.08
N THR A 115 -6.36 23.75 -8.82
CA THR A 115 -6.78 24.52 -7.64
C THR A 115 -5.95 25.78 -7.45
N VAL A 116 -4.61 25.71 -7.57
CA VAL A 116 -3.70 26.80 -7.19
C VAL A 116 -3.41 27.74 -8.34
N PHE A 117 -3.30 27.25 -9.58
CA PHE A 117 -2.84 28.02 -10.72
C PHE A 117 -3.93 28.38 -11.73
N LYS A 118 -5.09 27.72 -11.65
CA LYS A 118 -6.21 27.95 -12.57
C LYS A 118 -7.48 28.44 -11.89
N ASP A 119 -7.42 28.70 -10.59
CA ASP A 119 -8.58 29.13 -9.78
C ASP A 119 -9.81 28.21 -9.94
N ASN A 120 -9.54 26.91 -10.13
CA ASN A 120 -10.53 25.86 -10.30
C ASN A 120 -10.36 24.81 -9.18
N PRO A 121 -11.01 24.97 -8.01
CA PRO A 121 -10.86 24.06 -6.89
C PRO A 121 -11.32 22.63 -7.24
N VAL A 122 -10.40 21.70 -7.28
CA VAL A 122 -10.65 20.28 -7.57
C VAL A 122 -10.06 19.42 -6.47
N SER A 123 -10.88 18.55 -5.90
CA SER A 123 -10.46 17.53 -4.94
C SER A 123 -10.17 16.20 -5.67
N PRO A 124 -9.05 15.52 -5.38
CA PRO A 124 -8.78 14.22 -5.97
C PRO A 124 -9.75 13.15 -5.45
N ASP A 125 -10.26 12.31 -6.35
CA ASP A 125 -11.06 11.14 -5.99
C ASP A 125 -10.13 10.00 -5.53
N HIS A 126 -10.35 9.52 -4.30
CA HIS A 126 -9.64 8.40 -3.70
C HIS A 126 -10.50 7.12 -3.58
N ASP A 127 -11.74 7.13 -4.03
CA ASP A 127 -12.68 6.00 -3.86
C ASP A 127 -12.50 4.92 -4.93
N MET A 128 -12.21 5.33 -6.17
CA MET A 128 -12.17 4.43 -7.34
C MET A 128 -10.75 4.23 -7.88
N ILE A 129 -9.83 3.87 -6.99
CA ILE A 129 -8.42 3.70 -7.35
C ILE A 129 -8.16 2.28 -7.85
N ALA A 130 -7.75 2.17 -9.12
CA ALA A 130 -7.25 0.92 -9.67
C ALA A 130 -5.90 0.56 -9.04
N THR A 131 -5.81 -0.64 -8.48
CA THR A 131 -4.60 -1.13 -7.79
C THR A 131 -4.15 -2.44 -8.41
N GLY A 132 -2.86 -2.51 -8.75
CA GLY A 132 -2.19 -3.73 -9.22
C GLY A 132 -1.30 -4.33 -8.11
N VAL A 133 -1.39 -5.65 -7.93
CA VAL A 133 -0.45 -6.41 -7.11
C VAL A 133 0.33 -7.33 -8.05
N PHE A 134 1.64 -7.12 -8.14
CA PHE A 134 2.51 -7.78 -9.13
C PHE A 134 3.01 -9.15 -8.66
N THR A 135 2.10 -9.94 -8.14
CA THR A 135 2.31 -11.36 -7.84
C THR A 135 2.20 -12.21 -9.12
N ARG A 136 2.39 -13.52 -9.00
CA ARG A 136 2.14 -14.47 -10.10
C ARG A 136 1.25 -15.61 -9.61
N PRO A 137 -0.06 -15.59 -9.98
CA PRO A 137 -0.72 -14.66 -10.93
C PRO A 137 -0.82 -13.22 -10.40
N GLU A 138 -0.90 -12.25 -11.31
CA GLU A 138 -1.13 -10.85 -10.98
C GLU A 138 -2.56 -10.64 -10.47
N ILE A 139 -2.75 -9.62 -9.62
CA ILE A 139 -4.06 -9.22 -9.13
C ILE A 139 -4.31 -7.77 -9.54
N GLY A 140 -5.49 -7.51 -10.09
CA GLY A 140 -6.00 -6.16 -10.33
C GLY A 140 -7.28 -5.96 -9.52
N THR A 141 -7.40 -4.81 -8.88
CA THR A 141 -8.61 -4.44 -8.13
C THR A 141 -9.00 -3.00 -8.42
N VAL A 142 -10.30 -2.71 -8.37
CA VAL A 142 -10.86 -1.36 -8.38
C VAL A 142 -12.21 -1.37 -7.68
N GLY A 143 -12.51 -0.33 -6.94
CA GLY A 143 -13.77 -0.19 -6.21
C GLY A 143 -13.79 -0.98 -4.89
N LEU A 144 -14.99 -1.33 -4.44
CA LEU A 144 -15.22 -1.92 -3.12
C LEU A 144 -14.91 -3.42 -3.10
N SER A 145 -14.35 -3.89 -1.99
CA SER A 145 -14.37 -5.32 -1.67
C SER A 145 -15.80 -5.78 -1.33
N GLU A 146 -16.07 -7.09 -1.39
CA GLU A 146 -17.35 -7.68 -0.99
C GLU A 146 -17.75 -7.21 0.43
N GLU A 147 -16.84 -7.29 1.40
CA GLU A 147 -17.08 -6.84 2.77
C GLU A 147 -17.41 -5.34 2.88
N ALA A 148 -16.68 -4.52 2.13
CA ALA A 148 -16.91 -3.08 2.10
C ALA A 148 -18.21 -2.72 1.38
N ALA A 149 -18.57 -3.47 0.33
CA ALA A 149 -19.84 -3.30 -0.39
C ALA A 149 -21.03 -3.64 0.51
N VAL A 150 -21.00 -4.78 1.19
CA VAL A 150 -22.04 -5.16 2.16
C VAL A 150 -22.18 -4.11 3.26
N LYS A 151 -21.08 -3.63 3.81
CA LYS A 151 -21.08 -2.61 4.87
C LYS A 151 -21.68 -1.27 4.39
N LYS A 152 -21.42 -0.88 3.13
CA LYS A 152 -21.84 0.43 2.58
C LYS A 152 -23.24 0.40 1.99
N LEU A 153 -23.63 -0.71 1.36
CA LEU A 153 -24.85 -0.82 0.54
C LEU A 153 -25.92 -1.76 1.13
N GLY A 154 -25.57 -2.59 2.12
CA GLY A 154 -26.44 -3.66 2.62
C GLY A 154 -26.28 -4.94 1.81
N ASP A 155 -27.37 -5.58 1.45
CA ASP A 155 -27.34 -6.81 0.65
C ASP A 155 -26.82 -6.54 -0.76
N VAL A 156 -25.89 -7.40 -1.21
CA VAL A 156 -25.27 -7.32 -2.54
C VAL A 156 -25.24 -8.70 -3.20
N ASP A 157 -25.49 -8.74 -4.49
CA ASP A 157 -25.30 -9.94 -5.28
C ASP A 157 -23.83 -10.09 -5.69
N VAL A 158 -23.24 -11.24 -5.42
CA VAL A 158 -21.84 -11.52 -5.71
C VAL A 158 -21.74 -12.55 -6.82
N PHE A 159 -21.17 -12.14 -7.96
CA PHE A 159 -20.92 -13.01 -9.10
C PHE A 159 -19.43 -13.37 -9.17
N ARG A 160 -19.13 -14.67 -9.26
CA ARG A 160 -17.76 -15.18 -9.39
C ARG A 160 -17.66 -15.98 -10.67
N ALA A 161 -16.65 -15.68 -11.49
CA ALA A 161 -16.29 -16.44 -12.67
C ALA A 161 -14.82 -16.87 -12.57
N GLU A 162 -14.53 -18.09 -13.00
CA GLU A 162 -13.18 -18.62 -13.07
C GLU A 162 -12.91 -19.09 -14.50
N PHE A 163 -11.86 -18.60 -15.11
CA PHE A 163 -11.44 -18.99 -16.45
C PHE A 163 -9.92 -18.82 -16.60
N ARG A 164 -9.34 -19.59 -17.49
CA ARG A 164 -7.94 -19.46 -17.85
C ARG A 164 -7.80 -18.39 -18.95
N PRO A 165 -7.12 -17.27 -18.70
CA PRO A 165 -6.94 -16.24 -19.71
C PRO A 165 -6.04 -16.74 -20.86
N MET A 166 -6.31 -16.30 -22.09
CA MET A 166 -5.52 -16.68 -23.27
C MET A 166 -4.02 -16.38 -23.13
N LYS A 167 -3.66 -15.32 -22.40
CA LYS A 167 -2.25 -14.98 -22.11
C LYS A 167 -1.52 -16.06 -21.31
N ALA A 168 -2.25 -16.92 -20.60
CA ALA A 168 -1.71 -17.96 -19.72
C ALA A 168 -1.88 -19.38 -20.29
N THR A 169 -2.27 -19.50 -21.57
CA THR A 169 -2.38 -20.77 -22.29
C THR A 169 -1.10 -21.14 -22.99
#